data_fc5134433386cddde4c00d9ec2fb9f5e
#
_entry.id   fc5134433386cddde4c00d9ec2fb9f5e
#
_cell.length_a   1.000
_cell.length_b   1.000
_cell.length_c   1.000
_cell.angle_alpha   90.00
_cell.angle_beta   90.00
_cell.angle_gamma   90.00
#
_symmetry.space_group_name_H-M   'P 1'
#
loop_
_entity.id
_entity.type
_entity.pdbx_description
1 polymer ?
#
loop_
_entity_poly.entity_id
_entity_poly.type
_entity_poly.pdbx_seq_one_letter_code
_entity_poly.pdbx_strand_id
1 'polypeptide(L)'
;MDSKLENNDTRPILDISYLKEVGLKRIGELSGNIWTDYNATDPGITILEVLCYAILDLGYRMTFDIRDLLTEEGQTCPNYCDTFHEPYQVLPSSPITINDYRKLILENIDGIRNVWLKAKTKNVTVSEGILKKEKHNIAVKGFYDVYLDCIDYSKRKKVKKDVETLLHRNRNLCEDFDSVLSVAPLYVNIEAEIEVKPDFDYNRIFQEIIKRLSEYISPDLRLYSLDEMLQKGKAVSDIFTGPLPKSGYVDMDEVEDIDDNNTLYISDMINIIMHIEGVVGVRHLNLFVDNKEDLPDVNIENYKISLEKSSIGKRVFRLSDKKQLSMDESEFNKIVFLL
;
A
#
# COMPACT_ATOMS: atom_id res chain seq x y z
N MET A 1 12.96 -2.24 30.45
CA MET A 1 13.34 -3.66 30.71
C MET A 1 14.85 -3.74 30.53
N ASP A 2 15.55 -3.49 31.64
CA ASP A 2 17.02 -3.48 31.67
C ASP A 2 17.53 -4.92 31.66
N SER A 3 17.93 -5.41 30.49
CA SER A 3 18.72 -6.62 30.40
C SER A 3 20.18 -6.25 30.70
N LYS A 4 20.58 -6.36 31.96
CA LYS A 4 22.00 -6.49 32.32
C LYS A 4 22.55 -7.71 31.58
N LEU A 5 23.23 -7.47 30.48
CA LEU A 5 24.19 -8.41 29.93
C LEU A 5 25.30 -8.51 30.95
N GLU A 6 25.31 -9.60 31.70
CA GLU A 6 26.40 -9.97 32.59
C GLU A 6 27.69 -10.08 31.77
N ASN A 7 28.60 -9.16 32.03
CA ASN A 7 29.96 -9.13 31.52
C ASN A 7 30.74 -10.32 32.06
N ASN A 8 30.56 -11.48 31.44
CA ASN A 8 31.45 -12.62 31.69
C ASN A 8 32.26 -12.92 30.44
N ASP A 9 33.59 -12.77 30.55
CA ASP A 9 34.64 -13.27 29.66
C ASP A 9 35.14 -12.39 28.48
N THR A 10 35.17 -11.08 28.58
CA THR A 10 35.93 -10.26 27.61
C THR A 10 37.42 -10.05 27.96
N ARG A 11 37.86 -10.48 29.15
CA ARG A 11 39.23 -10.26 29.63
C ARG A 11 40.35 -10.96 28.86
N PRO A 12 40.20 -12.19 28.37
CA PRO A 12 41.30 -12.86 27.65
C PRO A 12 41.64 -12.26 26.29
N ILE A 13 40.69 -11.59 25.63
CA ILE A 13 40.89 -11.00 24.29
C ILE A 13 41.74 -9.71 24.37
N LEU A 14 41.77 -9.04 25.52
CA LEU A 14 42.51 -7.82 25.76
C LEU A 14 43.88 -8.06 26.42
N ASP A 15 44.32 -9.32 26.58
CA ASP A 15 45.63 -9.68 27.12
C ASP A 15 46.53 -10.27 26.05
N ILE A 16 47.56 -9.49 25.65
CA ILE A 16 48.52 -9.87 24.62
C ILE A 16 49.33 -11.10 25.01
N SER A 17 49.62 -11.27 26.32
CA SER A 17 50.38 -12.41 26.87
C SER A 17 49.58 -13.71 26.68
N TYR A 18 48.29 -13.64 26.99
CA TYR A 18 47.37 -14.76 26.83
C TYR A 18 47.21 -15.14 25.34
N LEU A 19 47.00 -14.15 24.44
CA LEU A 19 46.87 -14.38 23.01
C LEU A 19 48.14 -15.02 22.43
N LYS A 20 49.32 -14.55 22.88
CA LYS A 20 50.61 -15.09 22.48
C LYS A 20 50.80 -16.55 22.93
N GLU A 21 50.45 -16.84 24.17
CA GLU A 21 50.52 -18.20 24.73
C GLU A 21 49.61 -19.17 23.94
N VAL A 22 48.36 -18.79 23.71
CA VAL A 22 47.41 -19.58 22.91
C VAL A 22 47.93 -19.77 21.49
N GLY A 23 48.49 -18.73 20.88
CA GLY A 23 49.07 -18.77 19.55
C GLY A 23 50.27 -19.75 19.47
N LEU A 24 51.20 -19.67 20.39
CA LEU A 24 52.36 -20.58 20.49
C LEU A 24 51.92 -22.03 20.67
N LYS A 25 50.95 -22.28 21.53
CA LYS A 25 50.39 -23.61 21.74
C LYS A 25 49.81 -24.17 20.44
N ARG A 26 49.05 -23.35 19.70
CA ARG A 26 48.44 -23.75 18.42
C ARG A 26 49.49 -24.03 17.33
N ILE A 27 50.55 -23.22 17.26
CA ILE A 27 51.69 -23.43 16.36
C ILE A 27 52.40 -24.76 16.70
N GLY A 28 52.63 -25.05 17.99
CA GLY A 28 53.23 -26.30 18.42
C GLY A 28 52.38 -27.50 18.02
N GLU A 29 51.06 -27.45 18.15
CA GLU A 29 50.16 -28.53 17.75
C GLU A 29 50.14 -28.76 16.24
N LEU A 30 50.18 -27.70 15.41
CA LEU A 30 50.00 -27.76 13.96
C LEU A 30 51.31 -27.96 13.20
N SER A 31 52.42 -27.38 13.65
CA SER A 31 53.67 -27.29 12.92
C SER A 31 54.95 -27.55 13.77
N GLY A 32 54.81 -28.08 15.00
CA GLY A 32 55.92 -28.31 15.90
C GLY A 32 57.00 -29.23 15.41
N ASN A 33 56.75 -30.05 14.39
CA ASN A 33 57.75 -30.87 13.72
C ASN A 33 58.61 -30.11 12.66
N ILE A 34 58.12 -28.95 12.21
CA ILE A 34 58.81 -28.14 11.17
C ILE A 34 59.38 -26.86 11.79
N TRP A 35 58.66 -26.25 12.69
CA TRP A 35 59.03 -25.00 13.36
C TRP A 35 59.27 -25.30 14.84
N THR A 36 60.56 -25.34 15.20
CA THR A 36 61.03 -25.76 16.55
C THR A 36 61.65 -24.61 17.33
N ASP A 37 61.95 -23.46 16.72
CA ASP A 37 62.52 -22.30 17.38
C ASP A 37 61.44 -21.24 17.65
N TYR A 38 61.19 -20.95 18.89
CA TYR A 38 60.20 -19.94 19.38
C TYR A 38 60.89 -18.75 20.04
N ASN A 39 62.12 -18.46 19.65
CA ASN A 39 62.89 -17.31 20.15
C ASN A 39 62.21 -15.97 19.73
N ALA A 40 62.36 -14.94 20.57
CA ALA A 40 61.86 -13.61 20.30
C ALA A 40 62.43 -12.96 19.02
N THR A 41 63.55 -13.47 18.54
CA THR A 41 64.20 -13.01 17.28
C THR A 41 63.73 -13.74 16.04
N ASP A 42 62.88 -14.76 16.20
CA ASP A 42 62.33 -15.50 15.08
C ASP A 42 61.30 -14.64 14.30
N PRO A 43 61.41 -14.53 12.97
CA PRO A 43 60.45 -13.75 12.18
C PRO A 43 58.99 -14.19 12.33
N GLY A 44 58.77 -15.52 12.53
CA GLY A 44 57.42 -16.08 12.72
C GLY A 44 56.82 -15.63 14.07
N ILE A 45 57.63 -15.55 15.12
CA ILE A 45 57.19 -15.05 16.41
C ILE A 45 56.83 -13.57 16.32
N THR A 46 57.59 -12.79 15.56
CA THR A 46 57.28 -11.38 15.31
C THR A 46 55.94 -11.22 14.57
N ILE A 47 55.69 -12.05 13.57
CA ILE A 47 54.39 -12.07 12.83
C ILE A 47 53.25 -12.44 13.81
N LEU A 48 53.44 -13.46 14.65
CA LEU A 48 52.43 -13.83 15.68
C LEU A 48 52.12 -12.67 16.63
N GLU A 49 53.15 -11.93 17.06
CA GLU A 49 52.95 -10.76 17.92
C GLU A 49 52.15 -9.65 17.22
N VAL A 50 52.43 -9.40 15.94
CA VAL A 50 51.64 -8.43 15.16
C VAL A 50 50.18 -8.87 15.03
N LEU A 51 49.94 -10.16 14.80
CA LEU A 51 48.56 -10.70 14.76
C LEU A 51 47.85 -10.58 16.11
N CYS A 52 48.55 -10.90 17.21
CA CYS A 52 48.00 -10.73 18.57
C CYS A 52 47.66 -9.26 18.84
N TYR A 53 48.55 -8.33 18.42
CA TYR A 53 48.27 -6.90 18.57
C TYR A 53 47.05 -6.45 17.74
N ALA A 54 46.89 -6.94 16.49
CA ALA A 54 45.74 -6.63 15.66
C ALA A 54 44.42 -7.14 16.28
N ILE A 55 44.45 -8.36 16.87
CA ILE A 55 43.28 -8.91 17.59
C ILE A 55 42.97 -8.07 18.84
N LEU A 56 43.99 -7.64 19.58
CA LEU A 56 43.82 -6.79 20.73
C LEU A 56 43.27 -5.41 20.37
N ASP A 57 43.76 -4.78 19.31
CA ASP A 57 43.22 -3.51 18.80
C ASP A 57 41.77 -3.63 18.39
N LEU A 58 41.42 -4.70 17.66
CA LEU A 58 40.03 -4.98 17.27
C LEU A 58 39.15 -5.21 18.51
N GLY A 59 39.61 -6.02 19.46
CA GLY A 59 38.89 -6.26 20.72
C GLY A 59 38.66 -4.97 21.52
N TYR A 60 39.67 -4.09 21.57
CA TYR A 60 39.56 -2.78 22.20
C TYR A 60 38.50 -1.91 21.52
N ARG A 61 38.52 -1.82 20.20
CA ARG A 61 37.53 -1.06 19.42
C ARG A 61 36.10 -1.58 19.62
N MET A 62 35.95 -2.89 19.80
CA MET A 62 34.62 -3.50 20.06
C MET A 62 34.09 -3.20 21.48
N THR A 63 34.92 -2.67 22.40
CA THR A 63 34.46 -2.26 23.75
C THR A 63 33.85 -0.85 23.77
N PHE A 64 34.02 -0.07 22.71
CA PHE A 64 33.42 1.25 22.65
C PHE A 64 31.90 1.19 22.54
N ASP A 65 31.23 2.14 23.19
CA ASP A 65 29.81 2.35 22.99
C ASP A 65 29.55 2.73 21.51
N ILE A 66 28.46 2.24 20.98
CA ILE A 66 28.06 2.55 19.59
C ILE A 66 27.95 4.08 19.38
N ARG A 67 27.60 4.82 20.42
CA ARG A 67 27.54 6.28 20.40
C ARG A 67 28.90 6.91 20.13
N ASP A 68 29.95 6.38 20.79
CA ASP A 68 31.32 6.87 20.62
C ASP A 68 31.84 6.55 19.23
N LEU A 69 31.48 5.38 18.68
CA LEU A 69 31.84 4.99 17.32
C LEU A 69 31.17 5.82 16.23
N LEU A 70 30.00 6.38 16.52
CA LEU A 70 29.20 7.19 15.58
C LEU A 70 29.40 8.71 15.77
N THR A 71 30.20 9.13 16.76
CA THR A 71 30.48 10.55 17.03
C THR A 71 31.70 11.02 16.22
N GLU A 72 31.52 12.07 15.44
CA GLU A 72 32.60 12.68 14.69
C GLU A 72 33.57 13.44 15.59
N GLU A 73 34.81 13.64 15.12
CA GLU A 73 35.84 14.36 15.84
C GLU A 73 35.40 15.82 16.13
N GLY A 74 35.41 16.18 17.43
CA GLY A 74 34.97 17.49 17.90
C GLY A 74 33.49 17.63 18.24
N GLN A 75 32.71 16.57 18.13
CA GLN A 75 31.30 16.53 18.55
C GLN A 75 31.17 15.82 19.91
N THR A 76 30.18 16.21 20.69
CA THR A 76 29.84 15.56 21.98
C THR A 76 28.72 14.54 21.88
N CYS A 77 27.99 14.56 20.76
CA CYS A 77 26.87 13.62 20.48
C CYS A 77 26.92 13.16 19.02
N PRO A 78 26.57 11.91 18.73
CA PRO A 78 26.47 11.46 17.36
C PRO A 78 25.35 12.20 16.60
N ASN A 79 25.67 12.63 15.39
CA ASN A 79 24.67 13.18 14.47
C ASN A 79 23.98 12.01 13.75
N TYR A 80 22.91 11.49 14.35
CA TYR A 80 22.19 10.33 13.78
C TYR A 80 21.61 10.62 12.38
N CYS A 81 21.26 11.88 12.09
CA CYS A 81 20.73 12.27 10.79
C CYS A 81 21.75 12.10 9.66
N ASP A 82 23.03 12.29 9.94
CA ASP A 82 24.09 12.13 8.94
C ASP A 82 24.63 10.68 8.89
N THR A 83 24.49 9.94 9.99
CA THR A 83 24.99 8.56 10.12
C THR A 83 23.99 7.53 9.65
N PHE A 84 22.71 7.74 9.90
CA PHE A 84 21.62 6.84 9.51
C PHE A 84 20.64 7.57 8.61
N HIS A 85 20.30 6.92 7.51
CA HIS A 85 19.27 7.43 6.62
C HIS A 85 17.87 7.21 7.23
N GLU A 86 17.04 8.22 7.10
CA GLU A 86 15.63 8.13 7.49
C GLU A 86 14.87 7.11 6.60
N PRO A 87 13.82 6.46 7.13
CA PRO A 87 13.06 5.48 6.37
C PRO A 87 12.55 5.99 5.02
N TYR A 88 12.13 7.25 4.95
CA TYR A 88 11.66 7.87 3.70
C TYR A 88 12.76 8.07 2.64
N GLN A 89 14.04 7.96 3.01
CA GLN A 89 15.18 8.04 2.08
C GLN A 89 15.57 6.67 1.52
N VAL A 90 15.40 5.62 2.31
CA VAL A 90 15.92 4.27 1.99
C VAL A 90 14.84 3.35 1.44
N LEU A 91 13.63 3.40 1.99
CA LEU A 91 12.56 2.46 1.68
C LEU A 91 11.83 2.73 0.36
N PRO A 92 11.66 4.00 -0.11
CA PRO A 92 10.96 4.25 -1.35
C PRO A 92 11.66 3.62 -2.55
N SER A 93 10.86 3.09 -3.46
CA SER A 93 11.32 2.46 -4.69
C SER A 93 10.52 2.93 -5.90
N SER A 94 11.00 2.60 -7.10
CA SER A 94 10.15 2.65 -8.29
C SER A 94 8.97 1.69 -8.12
N PRO A 95 7.83 1.93 -8.80
CA PRO A 95 6.68 1.03 -8.71
C PRO A 95 7.06 -0.35 -9.23
N ILE A 96 6.79 -1.40 -8.44
CA ILE A 96 7.09 -2.80 -8.76
C ILE A 96 5.81 -3.63 -8.75
N THR A 97 4.94 -3.38 -7.77
CA THR A 97 3.68 -4.11 -7.60
C THR A 97 2.51 -3.38 -8.27
N ILE A 98 1.41 -4.09 -8.46
CA ILE A 98 0.15 -3.48 -8.94
C ILE A 98 -0.27 -2.34 -8.02
N ASN A 99 -0.14 -2.52 -6.72
CA ASN A 99 -0.49 -1.51 -5.73
C ASN A 99 0.43 -0.28 -5.80
N ASP A 100 1.71 -0.45 -6.15
CA ASP A 100 2.62 0.68 -6.35
C ASP A 100 2.24 1.51 -7.58
N TYR A 101 1.83 0.86 -8.67
CA TYR A 101 1.30 1.57 -9.83
C TYR A 101 0.00 2.31 -9.51
N ARG A 102 -0.87 1.73 -8.66
CA ARG A 102 -2.08 2.42 -8.18
C ARG A 102 -1.71 3.66 -7.38
N LYS A 103 -0.80 3.55 -6.39
CA LYS A 103 -0.29 4.69 -5.61
C LYS A 103 0.30 5.76 -6.52
N LEU A 104 1.14 5.36 -7.49
CA LEU A 104 1.78 6.28 -8.43
C LEU A 104 0.75 7.09 -9.24
N ILE A 105 -0.30 6.45 -9.74
CA ILE A 105 -1.33 7.12 -10.53
C ILE A 105 -2.15 8.07 -9.66
N LEU A 106 -2.63 7.60 -8.50
CA LEU A 106 -3.46 8.39 -7.57
C LEU A 106 -2.72 9.63 -7.06
N GLU A 107 -1.41 9.53 -6.85
CA GLU A 107 -0.60 10.62 -6.34
C GLU A 107 -0.24 11.68 -7.39
N ASN A 108 -0.06 11.29 -8.65
CA ASN A 108 0.47 12.19 -9.69
C ASN A 108 -0.59 12.71 -10.66
N ILE A 109 -1.79 12.15 -10.65
CA ILE A 109 -2.85 12.52 -11.60
C ILE A 109 -4.11 12.95 -10.86
N ASP A 110 -4.42 14.25 -10.95
CA ASP A 110 -5.65 14.78 -10.38
C ASP A 110 -6.89 14.33 -11.15
N GLY A 111 -8.00 14.18 -10.43
CA GLY A 111 -9.30 13.86 -11.05
C GLY A 111 -9.57 12.37 -11.20
N ILE A 112 -8.80 11.53 -10.55
CA ILE A 112 -9.01 10.08 -10.45
C ILE A 112 -9.45 9.76 -9.02
N ARG A 113 -10.53 8.97 -8.89
CA ARG A 113 -11.03 8.48 -7.61
C ARG A 113 -10.41 7.14 -7.23
N ASN A 114 -10.35 6.21 -8.18
CA ASN A 114 -9.74 4.91 -8.00
C ASN A 114 -9.17 4.36 -9.32
N VAL A 115 -8.26 3.39 -9.20
CA VAL A 115 -7.57 2.76 -10.33
C VAL A 115 -7.46 1.26 -10.08
N TRP A 116 -7.75 0.46 -11.09
CA TRP A 116 -7.53 -0.98 -11.08
C TRP A 116 -6.59 -1.39 -12.21
N LEU A 117 -5.66 -2.28 -11.90
CA LEU A 117 -4.79 -2.90 -12.89
C LEU A 117 -5.06 -4.40 -12.92
N LYS A 118 -5.33 -4.93 -14.12
CA LYS A 118 -5.55 -6.37 -14.32
C LYS A 118 -4.45 -6.94 -15.20
N ALA A 119 -3.76 -7.96 -14.69
CA ALA A 119 -2.78 -8.69 -15.47
C ALA A 119 -3.46 -9.39 -16.66
N LYS A 120 -2.82 -9.31 -17.83
CA LYS A 120 -3.29 -9.87 -19.09
C LYS A 120 -2.21 -10.72 -19.74
N THR A 121 -2.61 -11.83 -20.32
CA THR A 121 -1.73 -12.65 -21.14
C THR A 121 -2.08 -12.46 -22.60
N LYS A 122 -1.10 -12.10 -23.43
CA LYS A 122 -1.25 -11.99 -24.88
C LYS A 122 -0.71 -13.23 -25.57
N ASN A 123 -1.50 -13.81 -26.45
CA ASN A 123 -1.03 -14.87 -27.34
C ASN A 123 -0.45 -14.24 -28.61
N VAL A 124 0.85 -14.33 -28.76
CA VAL A 124 1.56 -13.81 -29.94
C VAL A 124 1.95 -14.97 -30.84
N THR A 125 1.55 -14.88 -32.10
CA THR A 125 1.93 -15.88 -33.11
C THR A 125 3.27 -15.46 -33.73
N VAL A 126 4.32 -16.20 -33.43
CA VAL A 126 5.65 -15.97 -33.99
C VAL A 126 5.91 -16.95 -35.11
N SER A 127 6.31 -16.45 -36.26
CA SER A 127 6.78 -17.28 -37.37
C SER A 127 8.31 -17.35 -37.35
N GLU A 128 8.87 -18.52 -37.14
CA GLU A 128 10.31 -18.75 -37.25
C GLU A 128 10.79 -18.76 -38.72
N GLY A 129 11.48 -17.70 -39.10
CA GLY A 129 12.25 -17.59 -40.34
C GLY A 129 11.42 -17.43 -41.61
N ILE A 130 12.12 -16.98 -42.69
CA ILE A 130 11.53 -16.66 -43.99
C ILE A 130 11.09 -17.94 -44.73
N LEU A 131 11.49 -19.13 -44.31
CA LEU A 131 11.27 -20.40 -45.04
C LEU A 131 10.51 -21.50 -44.27
N LYS A 132 10.14 -21.31 -43.00
CA LYS A 132 9.35 -22.29 -42.24
C LYS A 132 7.95 -21.74 -41.90
N LYS A 133 6.93 -22.44 -42.38
CA LYS A 133 5.51 -22.14 -42.16
C LYS A 133 4.99 -22.50 -40.77
N GLU A 134 5.83 -22.85 -39.83
CA GLU A 134 5.39 -23.22 -38.48
C GLU A 134 5.10 -21.93 -37.67
N LYS A 135 3.85 -21.77 -37.30
CA LYS A 135 3.38 -20.69 -36.44
C LYS A 135 3.33 -21.22 -35.00
N HIS A 136 4.17 -20.67 -34.14
CA HIS A 136 4.12 -20.98 -32.71
C HIS A 136 3.30 -19.89 -31.98
N ASN A 137 2.30 -20.32 -31.21
CA ASN A 137 1.56 -19.42 -30.33
C ASN A 137 2.27 -19.36 -28.98
N ILE A 138 2.86 -18.21 -28.67
CA ILE A 138 3.56 -17.97 -27.41
C ILE A 138 2.67 -17.10 -26.52
N ALA A 139 2.39 -17.57 -25.30
CA ALA A 139 1.69 -16.80 -24.30
C ALA A 139 2.69 -15.83 -23.61
N VAL A 140 2.59 -14.54 -23.94
CA VAL A 140 3.44 -13.49 -23.35
C VAL A 140 2.67 -12.86 -22.17
N LYS A 141 3.33 -12.87 -21.00
CA LYS A 141 2.84 -12.26 -19.76
C LYS A 141 3.52 -10.89 -19.56
N GLY A 142 3.06 -10.14 -18.55
CA GLY A 142 3.60 -8.81 -18.21
C GLY A 142 2.83 -7.67 -18.86
N PHE A 143 1.66 -7.93 -19.43
CA PHE A 143 0.73 -6.90 -19.88
C PHE A 143 -0.31 -6.61 -18.82
N TYR A 144 -0.70 -5.34 -18.71
CA TYR A 144 -1.74 -4.88 -17.81
C TYR A 144 -2.79 -4.07 -18.55
N ASP A 145 -4.06 -4.33 -18.26
CA ASP A 145 -5.17 -3.43 -18.60
C ASP A 145 -5.45 -2.54 -17.39
N VAL A 146 -5.50 -1.22 -17.61
CA VAL A 146 -5.69 -0.21 -16.56
C VAL A 146 -7.10 0.35 -16.68
N TYR A 147 -7.83 0.38 -15.57
CA TYR A 147 -9.19 0.90 -15.47
C TYR A 147 -9.21 2.10 -14.55
N LEU A 148 -9.71 3.25 -15.04
CA LEU A 148 -9.71 4.52 -14.33
C LEU A 148 -11.11 4.93 -13.94
N ASP A 149 -11.35 5.16 -12.65
CA ASP A 149 -12.55 5.82 -12.17
C ASP A 149 -12.29 7.33 -12.09
N CYS A 150 -12.79 8.06 -13.07
CA CYS A 150 -12.62 9.51 -13.14
C CYS A 150 -13.72 10.22 -12.36
N ILE A 151 -13.35 11.23 -11.55
CA ILE A 151 -14.29 12.09 -10.83
C ILE A 151 -15.17 12.82 -11.84
N ASP A 152 -14.56 13.42 -12.86
CA ASP A 152 -15.25 14.09 -13.96
C ASP A 152 -15.10 13.29 -15.25
N TYR A 153 -16.18 12.63 -15.64
CA TYR A 153 -16.20 11.79 -16.83
C TYR A 153 -15.98 12.59 -18.13
N SER A 154 -16.22 13.90 -18.13
CA SER A 154 -15.98 14.77 -19.29
C SER A 154 -14.49 14.90 -19.61
N LYS A 155 -13.64 14.91 -18.59
CA LYS A 155 -12.18 15.08 -18.69
C LYS A 155 -11.43 13.75 -18.92
N ARG A 156 -12.13 12.63 -19.00
CA ARG A 156 -11.52 11.27 -19.11
C ARG A 156 -10.45 11.14 -20.20
N LYS A 157 -10.62 11.83 -21.35
CA LYS A 157 -9.65 11.75 -22.47
C LYS A 157 -8.29 12.35 -22.10
N LYS A 158 -8.28 13.46 -21.36
CA LYS A 158 -7.05 14.10 -20.88
C LYS A 158 -6.40 13.22 -19.81
N VAL A 159 -7.17 12.84 -18.79
CA VAL A 159 -6.71 11.98 -17.69
C VAL A 159 -6.10 10.68 -18.23
N LYS A 160 -6.76 10.03 -19.19
CA LYS A 160 -6.25 8.82 -19.84
C LYS A 160 -4.85 9.05 -20.43
N LYS A 161 -4.66 10.12 -21.21
CA LYS A 161 -3.37 10.44 -21.85
C LYS A 161 -2.28 10.73 -20.83
N ASP A 162 -2.62 11.44 -19.75
CA ASP A 162 -1.69 11.77 -18.68
C ASP A 162 -1.25 10.51 -17.96
N VAL A 163 -2.19 9.57 -17.67
CA VAL A 163 -1.90 8.25 -17.07
C VAL A 163 -1.02 7.40 -18.01
N GLU A 164 -1.34 7.31 -19.30
CA GLU A 164 -0.52 6.58 -20.28
C GLU A 164 0.92 7.09 -20.27
N THR A 165 1.10 8.42 -20.29
CA THR A 165 2.42 9.04 -20.26
C THR A 165 3.18 8.72 -18.96
N LEU A 166 2.50 8.78 -17.81
CA LEU A 166 3.07 8.49 -16.50
C LEU A 166 3.51 7.03 -16.40
N LEU A 167 2.65 6.09 -16.83
CA LEU A 167 2.92 4.67 -16.79
C LEU A 167 4.08 4.26 -17.69
N HIS A 168 4.13 4.75 -18.95
CA HIS A 168 5.25 4.46 -19.85
C HIS A 168 6.58 5.01 -19.33
N ARG A 169 6.58 6.10 -18.57
CA ARG A 169 7.78 6.67 -17.97
C ARG A 169 8.33 5.84 -16.82
N ASN A 170 7.45 5.15 -16.08
CA ASN A 170 7.77 4.37 -14.88
C ASN A 170 7.64 2.86 -15.10
N ARG A 171 7.63 2.42 -16.35
CA ARG A 171 7.46 1.01 -16.72
C ARG A 171 8.68 0.17 -16.33
N ASN A 172 8.44 -0.97 -15.72
CA ASN A 172 9.48 -1.96 -15.44
C ASN A 172 9.93 -2.73 -16.68
N LEU A 173 11.07 -3.38 -16.58
CA LEU A 173 11.56 -4.26 -17.61
C LEU A 173 10.61 -5.47 -17.78
N CYS A 174 10.27 -5.80 -19.02
CA CYS A 174 9.34 -6.88 -19.39
C CYS A 174 7.88 -6.66 -18.97
N GLU A 175 7.50 -5.43 -18.60
CA GLU A 175 6.10 -5.05 -18.36
C GLU A 175 5.63 -4.02 -19.39
N ASP A 176 4.34 -4.04 -19.71
CA ASP A 176 3.71 -3.03 -20.58
C ASP A 176 2.22 -2.86 -20.28
N PHE A 177 1.68 -1.70 -20.61
CA PHE A 177 0.27 -1.37 -20.40
C PHE A 177 -0.46 -1.45 -21.73
N ASP A 178 -1.31 -2.47 -21.87
CA ASP A 178 -2.00 -2.77 -23.14
C ASP A 178 -3.12 -1.79 -23.44
N SER A 179 -3.92 -1.47 -22.44
CA SER A 179 -5.02 -0.53 -22.58
C SER A 179 -5.26 0.26 -21.30
N VAL A 180 -5.59 1.54 -21.48
CA VAL A 180 -6.07 2.41 -20.40
C VAL A 180 -7.52 2.76 -20.70
N LEU A 181 -8.44 2.31 -19.86
CA LEU A 181 -9.88 2.43 -20.05
C LEU A 181 -10.50 3.23 -18.92
N SER A 182 -11.50 4.06 -19.25
CA SER A 182 -12.29 4.73 -18.22
C SER A 182 -13.47 3.87 -17.82
N VAL A 183 -13.67 3.69 -16.52
CA VAL A 183 -14.79 2.95 -15.95
C VAL A 183 -16.09 3.73 -16.19
N ALA A 184 -17.15 3.02 -16.56
CA ALA A 184 -18.47 3.62 -16.70
C ALA A 184 -19.19 3.62 -15.34
N PRO A 185 -19.67 4.77 -14.83
CA PRO A 185 -20.46 4.82 -13.62
C PRO A 185 -21.81 4.12 -13.84
N LEU A 186 -22.24 3.36 -12.86
CA LEU A 186 -23.57 2.74 -12.75
C LEU A 186 -24.36 3.53 -11.70
N TYR A 187 -25.32 4.32 -12.15
CA TYR A 187 -26.13 5.14 -11.26
C TYR A 187 -27.21 4.31 -10.57
N VAL A 188 -27.19 4.34 -9.25
CA VAL A 188 -28.17 3.71 -8.38
C VAL A 188 -29.12 4.78 -7.89
N ASN A 189 -30.42 4.54 -8.08
CA ASN A 189 -31.49 5.38 -7.53
C ASN A 189 -32.02 4.70 -6.27
N ILE A 190 -32.29 5.48 -5.24
CA ILE A 190 -32.83 5.04 -3.96
C ILE A 190 -34.15 5.76 -3.73
N GLU A 191 -35.21 5.00 -3.55
CA GLU A 191 -36.50 5.50 -3.07
C GLU A 191 -36.68 5.06 -1.63
N ALA A 192 -36.89 6.03 -0.72
CA ALA A 192 -37.05 5.70 0.68
C ALA A 192 -38.12 6.56 1.34
N GLU A 193 -38.83 5.97 2.31
CA GLU A 193 -39.77 6.61 3.22
C GLU A 193 -39.21 6.53 4.64
N ILE A 194 -38.88 7.69 5.23
CA ILE A 194 -38.19 7.79 6.52
C ILE A 194 -39.00 8.60 7.48
N GLU A 195 -39.18 8.09 8.69
CA GLU A 195 -39.81 8.80 9.82
C GLU A 195 -38.75 9.58 10.60
N VAL A 196 -39.01 10.85 10.83
CA VAL A 196 -38.10 11.77 11.50
C VAL A 196 -38.79 12.44 12.66
N LYS A 197 -38.07 12.73 13.74
CA LYS A 197 -38.56 13.47 14.89
C LYS A 197 -38.91 14.92 14.50
N PRO A 198 -40.02 15.47 15.01
CA PRO A 198 -40.48 16.81 14.63
C PRO A 198 -39.52 17.94 15.02
N ASP A 199 -38.65 17.71 16.02
CA ASP A 199 -37.73 18.72 16.55
C ASP A 199 -36.46 18.91 15.73
N PHE A 200 -36.28 18.14 14.65
CA PHE A 200 -35.06 18.16 13.82
C PHE A 200 -35.31 18.83 12.46
N ASP A 201 -34.26 19.47 11.94
CA ASP A 201 -34.24 20.03 10.59
C ASP A 201 -34.16 18.93 9.53
N TYR A 202 -35.24 18.77 8.77
CA TYR A 202 -35.34 17.75 7.70
C TYR A 202 -34.28 17.90 6.62
N ASN A 203 -33.92 19.12 6.25
CA ASN A 203 -32.92 19.36 5.21
C ASN A 203 -31.54 18.91 5.67
N ARG A 204 -31.22 19.13 6.96
CA ARG A 204 -29.97 18.67 7.55
C ARG A 204 -29.88 17.14 7.57
N ILE A 205 -30.97 16.49 8.02
CA ILE A 205 -31.04 15.02 8.03
C ILE A 205 -30.90 14.46 6.61
N PHE A 206 -31.59 15.04 5.65
CA PHE A 206 -31.52 14.61 4.26
C PHE A 206 -30.11 14.75 3.67
N GLN A 207 -29.41 15.84 3.92
CA GLN A 207 -28.02 16.02 3.50
C GLN A 207 -27.09 14.99 4.15
N GLU A 208 -27.27 14.69 5.42
CA GLU A 208 -26.50 13.66 6.12
C GLU A 208 -26.78 12.26 5.57
N ILE A 209 -28.05 11.95 5.23
CA ILE A 209 -28.42 10.69 4.56
C ILE A 209 -27.69 10.56 3.22
N ILE A 210 -27.78 11.60 2.37
CA ILE A 210 -27.11 11.61 1.06
C ILE A 210 -25.62 11.38 1.24
N LYS A 211 -24.99 12.09 2.16
CA LYS A 211 -23.55 12.00 2.40
C LYS A 211 -23.16 10.58 2.80
N ARG A 212 -23.79 10.00 3.80
CA ARG A 212 -23.46 8.65 4.29
C ARG A 212 -23.77 7.55 3.27
N LEU A 213 -24.88 7.67 2.54
CA LEU A 213 -25.19 6.72 1.46
C LEU A 213 -24.22 6.85 0.29
N SER A 214 -23.79 8.07 -0.05
CA SER A 214 -22.78 8.27 -1.08
C SER A 214 -21.43 7.68 -0.66
N GLU A 215 -21.01 7.84 0.58
CA GLU A 215 -19.80 7.23 1.14
C GLU A 215 -19.87 5.69 1.14
N TYR A 216 -21.05 5.10 1.41
CA TYR A 216 -21.25 3.66 1.37
C TYR A 216 -21.23 3.10 -0.06
N ILE A 217 -21.94 3.77 -1.00
CA ILE A 217 -22.09 3.31 -2.37
C ILE A 217 -20.80 3.49 -3.17
N SER A 218 -20.11 4.59 -2.94
CA SER A 218 -18.89 4.98 -3.66
C SER A 218 -17.90 5.61 -2.69
N PRO A 219 -17.22 4.81 -1.88
CA PRO A 219 -16.23 5.31 -0.95
C PRO A 219 -15.07 5.97 -1.71
N ASP A 220 -14.71 7.17 -1.26
CA ASP A 220 -13.52 7.86 -1.75
C ASP A 220 -12.28 7.32 -1.04
N LEU A 221 -11.19 7.17 -1.78
CA LEU A 221 -9.90 6.84 -1.19
C LEU A 221 -9.44 7.98 -0.29
N ARG A 222 -9.16 7.65 0.96
CA ARG A 222 -8.68 8.61 1.94
C ARG A 222 -7.17 8.66 1.96
N LEU A 223 -6.61 9.87 2.02
CA LEU A 223 -5.20 10.11 2.23
C LEU A 223 -4.95 10.35 3.72
N TYR A 224 -3.93 9.72 4.25
CA TYR A 224 -3.54 9.74 5.66
C TYR A 224 -2.22 10.45 5.84
N SER A 225 -2.04 11.10 6.98
CA SER A 225 -0.73 11.56 7.45
C SER A 225 0.10 10.37 7.96
N LEU A 226 1.40 10.59 8.12
CA LEU A 226 2.30 9.57 8.68
C LEU A 226 1.85 9.16 10.10
N ASP A 227 1.49 10.15 10.92
CA ASP A 227 1.07 9.90 12.30
C ASP A 227 -0.22 9.06 12.36
N GLU A 228 -1.20 9.33 11.49
CA GLU A 228 -2.43 8.54 11.40
C GLU A 228 -2.14 7.09 10.98
N MET A 229 -1.23 6.87 10.04
CA MET A 229 -0.84 5.51 9.62
C MET A 229 -0.14 4.74 10.75
N LEU A 230 0.73 5.40 11.50
CA LEU A 230 1.37 4.82 12.68
C LEU A 230 0.38 4.52 13.80
N GLN A 231 -0.61 5.41 14.04
CA GLN A 231 -1.69 5.17 15.01
C GLN A 231 -2.59 3.99 14.63
N LYS A 232 -2.78 3.74 13.33
CA LYS A 232 -3.46 2.53 12.81
C LYS A 232 -2.63 1.25 13.02
N GLY A 233 -1.37 1.35 13.48
CA GLY A 233 -0.49 0.22 13.72
C GLY A 233 0.22 -0.32 12.48
N LYS A 234 0.24 0.44 11.38
CA LYS A 234 0.98 0.05 10.17
C LYS A 234 2.49 0.09 10.42
N ALA A 235 3.21 -0.88 9.90
CA ALA A 235 4.67 -0.88 10.00
C ALA A 235 5.29 0.21 9.10
N VAL A 236 6.38 0.80 9.56
CA VAL A 236 7.11 1.85 8.81
C VAL A 236 7.54 1.33 7.43
N SER A 237 7.94 0.06 7.33
CA SER A 237 8.25 -0.60 6.06
C SER A 237 7.09 -0.53 5.08
N ASP A 238 5.87 -0.80 5.54
CA ASP A 238 4.68 -0.89 4.67
C ASP A 238 4.20 0.50 4.22
N ILE A 239 4.36 1.49 5.11
CA ILE A 239 4.02 2.89 4.80
C ILE A 239 4.88 3.45 3.68
N PHE A 240 6.21 3.21 3.74
CA PHE A 240 7.18 3.77 2.79
C PHE A 240 7.50 2.85 1.61
N THR A 241 6.89 1.67 1.51
CA THR A 241 7.07 0.77 0.36
C THR A 241 6.48 1.37 -0.90
N GLY A 242 7.22 1.26 -2.02
CA GLY A 242 6.82 1.76 -3.32
C GLY A 242 7.18 3.22 -3.55
N PRO A 243 6.51 3.93 -4.48
CA PRO A 243 6.76 5.33 -4.79
C PRO A 243 6.52 6.23 -3.59
N LEU A 244 7.45 7.16 -3.33
CA LEU A 244 7.30 8.13 -2.24
C LEU A 244 6.12 9.06 -2.55
N PRO A 245 5.10 9.13 -1.67
CA PRO A 245 3.96 10.00 -1.87
C PRO A 245 4.32 11.47 -1.64
N LYS A 246 3.57 12.39 -2.29
CA LYS A 246 3.72 13.84 -2.15
C LYS A 246 2.62 14.46 -1.28
N SER A 247 1.42 13.89 -1.36
CA SER A 247 0.21 14.49 -0.77
C SER A 247 -0.31 13.74 0.45
N GLY A 248 0.11 12.49 0.65
CA GLY A 248 -0.30 11.66 1.79
C GLY A 248 -0.18 10.18 1.49
N TYR A 249 -0.43 9.35 2.49
CA TYR A 249 -0.30 7.90 2.38
C TYR A 249 -1.67 7.27 2.13
N VAL A 250 -1.70 6.28 1.24
CA VAL A 250 -2.90 5.47 0.95
C VAL A 250 -2.81 4.17 1.77
N ASP A 251 -3.86 3.86 2.51
CA ASP A 251 -4.00 2.58 3.19
C ASP A 251 -4.45 1.51 2.19
N MET A 252 -3.55 0.59 1.86
CA MET A 252 -3.84 -0.43 0.84
C MET A 252 -4.86 -1.47 1.30
N ASP A 253 -4.99 -1.72 2.60
CA ASP A 253 -6.03 -2.62 3.12
C ASP A 253 -7.42 -2.03 2.87
N GLU A 254 -7.60 -0.72 3.09
CA GLU A 254 -8.87 -0.04 2.74
C GLU A 254 -9.16 -0.06 1.24
N VAL A 255 -8.12 0.03 0.41
CA VAL A 255 -8.28 -0.06 -1.05
C VAL A 255 -8.74 -1.46 -1.46
N GLU A 256 -8.21 -2.51 -0.85
CA GLU A 256 -8.63 -3.89 -1.10
C GLU A 256 -10.05 -4.15 -0.59
N ASP A 257 -10.41 -3.61 0.57
CA ASP A 257 -11.79 -3.68 1.10
C ASP A 257 -12.80 -2.99 0.17
N ILE A 258 -12.43 -1.83 -0.41
CA ILE A 258 -13.25 -1.13 -1.40
C ILE A 258 -13.40 -1.97 -2.68
N ASP A 259 -12.32 -2.61 -3.14
CA ASP A 259 -12.33 -3.43 -4.34
C ASP A 259 -13.20 -4.70 -4.19
N ASP A 260 -13.26 -5.26 -2.98
CA ASP A 260 -14.07 -6.44 -2.67
C ASP A 260 -15.56 -6.09 -2.46
N ASN A 261 -15.90 -4.82 -2.23
CA ASN A 261 -17.27 -4.38 -2.00
C ASN A 261 -18.06 -4.21 -3.31
N ASN A 262 -18.39 -5.35 -3.93
CA ASN A 262 -19.13 -5.40 -5.20
C ASN A 262 -20.64 -5.58 -5.03
N THR A 263 -21.14 -5.55 -3.80
CA THR A 263 -22.54 -5.83 -3.49
C THR A 263 -23.09 -4.77 -2.57
N LEU A 264 -24.18 -4.14 -2.98
CA LEU A 264 -24.92 -3.18 -2.17
C LEU A 264 -26.12 -3.88 -1.52
N TYR A 265 -26.17 -3.87 -0.20
CA TYR A 265 -27.27 -4.44 0.56
C TYR A 265 -28.20 -3.35 1.07
N ILE A 266 -29.51 -3.57 0.92
CA ILE A 266 -30.54 -2.68 1.48
C ILE A 266 -30.46 -2.64 3.01
N SER A 267 -30.16 -3.78 3.64
CA SER A 267 -30.00 -3.88 5.10
C SER A 267 -28.95 -2.91 5.66
N ASP A 268 -27.82 -2.80 4.96
CA ASP A 268 -26.73 -1.91 5.39
C ASP A 268 -27.10 -0.45 5.21
N MET A 269 -27.80 -0.12 4.12
CA MET A 269 -28.33 1.24 3.90
C MET A 269 -29.34 1.63 4.95
N ILE A 270 -30.27 0.73 5.31
CA ILE A 270 -31.24 0.95 6.40
C ILE A 270 -30.47 1.18 7.72
N ASN A 271 -29.48 0.36 8.01
CA ASN A 271 -28.65 0.50 9.20
C ASN A 271 -27.93 1.85 9.26
N ILE A 272 -27.34 2.28 8.14
CA ILE A 272 -26.69 3.59 8.04
C ILE A 272 -27.67 4.73 8.31
N ILE A 273 -28.87 4.68 7.72
CA ILE A 273 -29.91 5.71 7.91
C ILE A 273 -30.40 5.74 9.35
N MET A 274 -30.62 4.57 9.97
CA MET A 274 -31.08 4.47 11.36
C MET A 274 -30.09 5.03 12.40
N HIS A 275 -28.80 5.09 12.08
CA HIS A 275 -27.77 5.68 12.93
C HIS A 275 -27.65 7.21 12.79
N ILE A 276 -28.51 7.85 12.01
CA ILE A 276 -28.54 9.31 11.88
C ILE A 276 -29.42 9.87 13.01
N GLU A 277 -28.90 10.87 13.70
CA GLU A 277 -29.62 11.52 14.79
C GLU A 277 -30.87 12.20 14.26
N GLY A 278 -32.01 11.92 14.88
CA GLY A 278 -33.31 12.44 14.47
C GLY A 278 -34.16 11.48 13.65
N VAL A 279 -33.59 10.41 13.12
CA VAL A 279 -34.35 9.36 12.43
C VAL A 279 -35.00 8.43 13.45
N VAL A 280 -36.28 8.11 13.24
CA VAL A 280 -37.08 7.20 14.07
C VAL A 280 -37.18 5.82 13.43
N GLY A 281 -37.38 5.78 12.11
CA GLY A 281 -37.55 4.53 11.41
C GLY A 281 -37.47 4.69 9.89
N VAL A 282 -37.17 3.59 9.20
CA VAL A 282 -37.23 3.48 7.73
C VAL A 282 -38.35 2.51 7.40
N ARG A 283 -39.40 2.96 6.68
CA ARG A 283 -40.53 2.12 6.32
C ARG A 283 -40.31 1.35 5.05
N HIS A 284 -39.88 2.04 4.00
CA HIS A 284 -39.61 1.45 2.71
C HIS A 284 -38.27 1.97 2.19
N LEU A 285 -37.47 1.08 1.63
CA LEU A 285 -36.28 1.42 0.89
C LEU A 285 -36.16 0.50 -0.31
N ASN A 286 -36.20 1.07 -1.50
CA ASN A 286 -36.08 0.35 -2.76
C ASN A 286 -34.87 0.86 -3.53
N LEU A 287 -34.18 -0.04 -4.21
CA LEU A 287 -33.04 0.24 -5.06
C LEU A 287 -33.41 0.04 -6.53
N PHE A 288 -33.07 1.01 -7.36
CA PHE A 288 -33.25 0.92 -8.81
C PHE A 288 -31.92 1.27 -9.49
N VAL A 289 -31.70 0.67 -10.66
CA VAL A 289 -30.56 1.00 -11.51
C VAL A 289 -31.11 1.57 -12.81
N ASP A 290 -30.56 2.70 -13.25
CA ASP A 290 -30.88 3.26 -14.56
C ASP A 290 -30.40 2.31 -15.67
N ASN A 291 -31.22 2.08 -16.69
CA ASN A 291 -30.97 1.23 -17.87
C ASN A 291 -30.83 -0.29 -17.60
N LYS A 292 -31.92 -0.92 -17.15
CA LYS A 292 -31.99 -2.37 -16.91
C LYS A 292 -31.74 -3.27 -18.11
N GLU A 293 -31.96 -2.82 -19.33
CA GLU A 293 -32.07 -3.71 -20.51
C GLU A 293 -30.71 -4.13 -21.11
N ASP A 294 -29.60 -3.46 -20.78
CA ASP A 294 -28.28 -3.70 -21.40
C ASP A 294 -27.15 -4.03 -20.40
N LEU A 295 -27.48 -4.57 -19.22
CA LEU A 295 -26.52 -4.80 -18.14
C LEU A 295 -26.40 -6.28 -17.74
N PRO A 296 -25.79 -7.14 -18.58
CA PRO A 296 -25.67 -8.57 -18.29
C PRO A 296 -24.84 -8.88 -17.03
N ASP A 297 -23.99 -7.94 -16.63
CA ASP A 297 -23.04 -8.11 -15.50
C ASP A 297 -23.60 -7.64 -14.14
N VAL A 298 -24.88 -7.23 -14.08
CA VAL A 298 -25.51 -6.71 -12.86
C VAL A 298 -26.65 -7.61 -12.44
N ASN A 299 -26.55 -8.20 -11.26
CA ASN A 299 -27.62 -8.99 -10.64
C ASN A 299 -28.42 -8.11 -9.69
N ILE A 300 -29.70 -7.93 -9.98
CA ILE A 300 -30.64 -7.16 -9.15
C ILE A 300 -31.59 -8.13 -8.48
N GLU A 301 -31.51 -8.21 -7.16
CA GLU A 301 -32.45 -8.95 -6.31
C GLU A 301 -33.24 -7.97 -5.44
N ASN A 302 -34.35 -8.42 -4.85
CA ASN A 302 -35.23 -7.53 -4.07
C ASN A 302 -34.53 -6.83 -2.88
N TYR A 303 -33.38 -7.34 -2.42
CA TYR A 303 -32.68 -6.85 -1.24
C TYR A 303 -31.20 -6.52 -1.48
N LYS A 304 -30.69 -6.73 -2.69
CA LYS A 304 -29.30 -6.42 -3.03
C LYS A 304 -29.10 -6.16 -4.53
N ILE A 305 -28.07 -5.37 -4.84
CA ILE A 305 -27.54 -5.20 -6.19
C ILE A 305 -26.09 -5.64 -6.16
N SER A 306 -25.68 -6.54 -7.03
CA SER A 306 -24.30 -7.02 -7.11
C SER A 306 -23.74 -6.97 -8.50
N LEU A 307 -22.43 -6.66 -8.60
CA LEU A 307 -21.65 -6.77 -9.83
C LEU A 307 -20.97 -8.14 -9.87
N GLU A 308 -20.91 -8.74 -11.05
CA GLU A 308 -20.11 -9.95 -11.23
C GLU A 308 -18.63 -9.66 -11.01
N LYS A 309 -17.88 -10.63 -10.44
CA LYS A 309 -16.42 -10.52 -10.21
C LYS A 309 -15.64 -10.22 -11.50
N SER A 310 -16.14 -10.63 -12.67
CA SER A 310 -15.55 -10.33 -13.97
C SER A 310 -15.63 -8.84 -14.34
N SER A 311 -16.53 -8.09 -13.71
CA SER A 311 -16.82 -6.67 -13.97
C SER A 311 -16.10 -5.73 -13.02
N ILE A 312 -15.38 -6.25 -12.01
CA ILE A 312 -14.57 -5.44 -11.10
C ILE A 312 -13.62 -4.56 -11.92
N GLY A 313 -13.63 -3.24 -11.64
CA GLY A 313 -12.86 -2.24 -12.36
C GLY A 313 -13.41 -1.86 -13.74
N LYS A 314 -14.51 -2.46 -14.21
CA LYS A 314 -15.18 -2.03 -15.46
C LYS A 314 -16.35 -1.10 -15.18
N ARG A 315 -17.02 -1.25 -14.05
CA ARG A 315 -18.15 -0.44 -13.61
C ARG A 315 -18.03 -0.13 -12.12
N VAL A 316 -18.52 1.01 -11.71
CA VAL A 316 -18.60 1.45 -10.30
C VAL A 316 -19.99 1.95 -10.00
N PHE A 317 -20.48 1.65 -8.81
CA PHE A 317 -21.74 2.19 -8.32
C PHE A 317 -21.58 3.67 -7.98
N ARG A 318 -22.60 4.46 -8.31
CA ARG A 318 -22.72 5.86 -7.89
C ARG A 318 -24.16 6.19 -7.54
N LEU A 319 -24.32 7.03 -6.53
CA LEU A 319 -25.63 7.57 -6.22
C LEU A 319 -26.09 8.51 -7.35
N SER A 320 -27.36 8.41 -7.73
CA SER A 320 -27.94 9.27 -8.75
C SER A 320 -28.02 10.72 -8.27
N ASP A 321 -27.80 11.66 -9.19
CA ASP A 321 -27.96 13.12 -8.93
C ASP A 321 -29.41 13.58 -8.99
N LYS A 322 -30.35 12.69 -9.32
CA LYS A 322 -31.79 13.01 -9.39
C LYS A 322 -32.36 13.08 -7.99
N LYS A 323 -32.53 14.30 -7.47
CA LYS A 323 -33.06 14.54 -6.14
C LYS A 323 -34.51 15.02 -6.22
N GLN A 324 -35.43 14.23 -5.72
CA GLN A 324 -36.81 14.65 -5.46
C GLN A 324 -37.12 14.44 -3.96
N LEU A 325 -37.40 15.54 -3.27
CA LEU A 325 -37.81 15.53 -1.89
C LEU A 325 -39.29 15.93 -1.84
N SER A 326 -40.13 15.08 -1.24
CA SER A 326 -41.51 15.42 -0.88
C SER A 326 -41.72 15.23 0.60
N MET A 327 -42.40 16.17 1.24
CA MET A 327 -42.80 16.08 2.65
C MET A 327 -44.28 15.75 2.71
N ASP A 328 -44.62 14.74 3.50
CA ASP A 328 -46.01 14.43 3.84
C ASP A 328 -46.24 14.82 5.31
N GLU A 329 -47.12 15.82 5.56
CA GLU A 329 -47.40 16.38 6.87
C GLU A 329 -48.43 15.55 7.68
N SER A 330 -48.65 14.28 7.36
CA SER A 330 -49.51 13.40 8.13
C SER A 330 -48.84 12.99 9.44
N GLU A 331 -49.61 12.81 10.52
CA GLU A 331 -49.35 12.50 11.96
C GLU A 331 -47.89 12.17 12.43
N PHE A 332 -47.02 11.73 11.53
CA PHE A 332 -45.58 11.59 11.67
C PHE A 332 -44.92 12.31 10.49
N ASN A 333 -43.98 13.19 10.77
CA ASN A 333 -43.23 13.89 9.73
C ASN A 333 -42.43 12.86 8.91
N LYS A 334 -42.94 12.57 7.72
CA LYS A 334 -42.33 11.62 6.78
C LYS A 334 -41.56 12.36 5.71
N ILE A 335 -40.34 11.96 5.51
CA ILE A 335 -39.55 12.36 4.36
C ILE A 335 -39.64 11.24 3.33
N VAL A 336 -40.23 11.54 2.18
CA VAL A 336 -40.21 10.66 1.01
C VAL A 336 -39.22 11.27 0.03
N PHE A 337 -38.21 10.54 -0.35
CA PHE A 337 -37.27 11.01 -1.32
C PHE A 337 -36.95 9.97 -2.39
N LEU A 338 -36.66 10.46 -3.58
CA LEU A 338 -36.05 9.73 -4.67
C LEU A 338 -34.66 10.32 -4.90
N LEU A 339 -33.63 9.52 -4.77
CA LEU A 339 -32.24 9.87 -5.01
C LEU A 339 -31.71 9.17 -6.26
#